data_f13fb316e77e3c9dc421551bfddf9d55
#
_entry.id   f13fb316e77e3c9dc421551bfddf9d55
#
_cell.length_a   1.000
_cell.length_b   1.000
_cell.length_c   1.000
_cell.angle_alpha   90.00
_cell.angle_beta   90.00
_cell.angle_gamma   90.00
#
_symmetry.space_group_name_H-M   'P 1'
#
loop_
_entity.id
_entity.type
_entity.pdbx_description
1 polymer ?
#
loop_
_entity_poly.entity_id
_entity_poly.type
_entity_poly.pdbx_seq_one_letter_code
_entity_poly.pdbx_strand_id
1 'polypeptide(L)'
;MSKKQYIYIVILLSFCVRSLYAQESSKPVFQLEDNTFFDPEANKEVKEQYSFGVEYRIEAGFQQDYQRAQNISFPDLYLNGARLGATFTFKLPLHFDLQAGLLYTLLYGRHEQHWRSMDVISAQTEYIHHRVLAHNLTVPVRVFYIIPVWKELNLFFYTGPQLHIGMAQNDYLERHLSEGAYNWLKQQGLPTDPYDRMADELVRANIQWGVGGGLEWNRYRLQSGYDFGLNNLVKHKQTPNQHMSEWGWYVSFSYKL
;
A
#
# COMPACT_ATOMS: atom_id res chain seq x y z
N MET A 1 12.26 10.45 -10.48
CA MET A 1 13.09 9.26 -10.18
C MET A 1 14.52 9.53 -10.60
N SER A 2 15.50 9.29 -9.73
CA SER A 2 16.91 9.48 -10.09
C SER A 2 17.38 8.31 -10.97
N LYS A 3 18.39 8.57 -11.85
CA LYS A 3 19.00 7.50 -12.67
C LYS A 3 19.45 6.29 -11.86
N LYS A 4 19.82 6.48 -10.58
CA LYS A 4 20.21 5.40 -9.66
C LYS A 4 19.05 4.47 -9.31
N GLN A 5 17.82 4.97 -9.17
CA GLN A 5 16.65 4.14 -8.86
C GLN A 5 16.24 3.25 -10.04
N TYR A 6 16.40 3.72 -11.28
CA TYR A 6 16.19 2.90 -12.47
C TYR A 6 17.18 1.71 -12.54
N ILE A 7 18.43 1.94 -12.18
CA ILE A 7 19.48 0.90 -12.20
C ILE A 7 19.13 -0.21 -11.20
N TYR A 8 18.65 0.10 -10.00
CA TYR A 8 18.25 -0.91 -9.02
C TYR A 8 17.06 -1.75 -9.48
N ILE A 9 16.07 -1.15 -10.11
CA ILE A 9 14.90 -1.87 -10.65
C ILE A 9 15.33 -2.81 -11.79
N VAL A 10 16.19 -2.35 -12.68
CA VAL A 10 16.72 -3.17 -13.79
C VAL A 10 17.59 -4.31 -13.28
N ILE A 11 18.41 -4.09 -12.24
CA ILE A 11 19.23 -5.13 -11.61
C ILE A 11 18.32 -6.16 -10.93
N LEU A 12 17.28 -5.74 -10.20
CA LEU A 12 16.34 -6.65 -9.54
C LEU A 12 15.58 -7.51 -10.55
N LEU A 13 15.09 -6.90 -11.64
CA LEU A 13 14.43 -7.60 -12.75
C LEU A 13 15.38 -8.57 -13.44
N SER A 14 16.65 -8.19 -13.66
CA SER A 14 17.65 -9.07 -14.31
C SER A 14 18.05 -10.25 -13.40
N PHE A 15 18.04 -10.08 -12.06
CA PHE A 15 18.27 -11.16 -11.12
C PHE A 15 17.10 -12.15 -11.11
N CYS A 16 15.85 -11.66 -11.16
CA CYS A 16 14.67 -12.51 -11.28
C CYS A 16 14.67 -13.31 -12.59
N VAL A 17 15.03 -12.69 -13.70
CA VAL A 17 15.11 -13.37 -14.99
C VAL A 17 16.25 -14.39 -15.01
N ARG A 18 17.42 -14.10 -14.44
CA ARG A 18 18.53 -15.05 -14.38
C ARG A 18 18.25 -16.25 -13.47
N SER A 19 17.53 -16.06 -12.36
CA SER A 19 17.12 -17.19 -11.52
C SER A 19 16.13 -18.10 -12.22
N LEU A 20 15.26 -17.57 -13.08
CA LEU A 20 14.37 -18.37 -13.94
C LEU A 20 15.16 -19.19 -14.98
N TYR A 21 16.17 -18.61 -15.61
CA TYR A 21 17.01 -19.34 -16.57
C TYR A 21 17.94 -20.37 -15.93
N ALA A 22 18.45 -20.12 -14.73
CA ALA A 22 19.30 -21.07 -14.02
C ALA A 22 18.56 -22.36 -13.60
N GLN A 23 17.24 -22.26 -13.39
CA GLN A 23 16.40 -23.39 -13.03
C GLN A 23 16.03 -24.28 -14.23
N GLU A 24 16.07 -23.73 -15.44
CA GLU A 24 15.83 -24.50 -16.68
C GLU A 24 17.02 -25.40 -17.09
N SER A 25 18.21 -25.09 -16.60
CA SER A 25 19.46 -25.84 -16.88
C SER A 25 19.66 -27.10 -16.05
N SER A 26 18.87 -27.30 -14.99
CA SER A 26 18.92 -28.49 -14.13
C SER A 26 17.72 -29.40 -14.35
N LYS A 27 17.37 -29.70 -15.61
CA LYS A 27 16.44 -30.79 -15.88
C LYS A 27 17.12 -32.08 -15.44
N PRO A 28 16.53 -32.83 -14.51
CA PRO A 28 17.03 -34.18 -14.25
C PRO A 28 16.92 -34.94 -15.57
N VAL A 29 18.00 -35.59 -15.96
CA VAL A 29 17.99 -36.55 -17.06
C VAL A 29 17.09 -37.69 -16.61
N PHE A 30 15.84 -37.62 -17.04
CA PHE A 30 14.90 -38.71 -16.85
C PHE A 30 15.46 -39.92 -17.63
N GLN A 31 16.00 -40.89 -16.91
CA GLN A 31 16.12 -42.23 -17.45
C GLN A 31 14.68 -42.72 -17.62
N LEU A 32 14.27 -42.84 -18.88
CA LEU A 32 13.05 -43.53 -19.26
C LEU A 32 13.21 -45.01 -18.91
N GLU A 33 12.79 -45.39 -17.69
CA GLU A 33 12.41 -46.76 -17.44
C GLU A 33 11.01 -46.96 -18.06
N ASP A 34 10.98 -47.73 -19.15
CA ASP A 34 9.77 -48.15 -19.85
C ASP A 34 8.80 -48.80 -18.88
N ASN A 35 7.73 -48.15 -18.51
CA ASN A 35 6.42 -48.71 -18.10
C ASN A 35 5.49 -47.73 -17.38
N THR A 36 5.89 -46.47 -17.11
CA THR A 36 5.01 -45.52 -16.40
C THR A 36 4.19 -44.63 -17.35
N PHE A 37 4.24 -44.87 -18.65
CA PHE A 37 3.55 -44.02 -19.65
C PHE A 37 2.01 -44.18 -19.66
N PHE A 38 1.47 -45.15 -18.93
CA PHE A 38 0.03 -45.45 -18.89
C PHE A 38 -0.56 -45.50 -17.47
N ASP A 39 0.04 -44.88 -16.49
CA ASP A 39 -0.63 -44.72 -15.20
C ASP A 39 -1.58 -43.51 -15.23
N PRO A 40 -2.91 -43.72 -15.30
CA PRO A 40 -3.89 -42.66 -15.34
C PRO A 40 -3.93 -41.85 -14.03
N GLU A 41 -3.41 -42.37 -12.91
CA GLU A 41 -3.33 -41.67 -11.64
C GLU A 41 -2.14 -40.71 -11.58
N ALA A 42 -0.98 -41.11 -12.12
CA ALA A 42 0.17 -40.20 -12.24
C ALA A 42 -0.13 -39.01 -13.14
N ASN A 43 -0.90 -39.21 -14.21
CA ASN A 43 -1.38 -38.12 -15.07
C ASN A 43 -2.42 -37.20 -14.39
N LYS A 44 -3.12 -37.69 -13.36
CA LYS A 44 -4.06 -36.91 -12.59
C LYS A 44 -3.37 -35.96 -11.61
N GLU A 45 -2.31 -36.43 -10.92
CA GLU A 45 -1.50 -35.58 -10.04
C GLU A 45 -0.79 -34.48 -10.81
N VAL A 46 -0.24 -34.75 -12.01
CA VAL A 46 0.37 -33.75 -12.86
C VAL A 46 -0.65 -32.73 -13.39
N LYS A 47 -1.89 -33.16 -13.70
CA LYS A 47 -2.96 -32.23 -14.12
C LYS A 47 -3.49 -31.36 -12.99
N GLU A 48 -3.54 -31.87 -11.77
CA GLU A 48 -3.94 -31.06 -10.60
C GLU A 48 -2.91 -29.99 -10.26
N GLN A 49 -1.64 -30.21 -10.56
CA GLN A 49 -0.56 -29.26 -10.34
C GLN A 49 -0.61 -28.02 -11.28
N TYR A 50 -1.36 -28.09 -12.38
CA TYR A 50 -1.53 -27.03 -13.37
C TYR A 50 -2.98 -26.53 -13.51
N SER A 51 -3.82 -26.72 -12.48
CA SER A 51 -5.17 -26.16 -12.53
C SER A 51 -5.11 -24.64 -12.43
N PHE A 52 -5.39 -23.95 -13.54
CA PHE A 52 -5.66 -22.52 -13.54
C PHE A 52 -6.95 -22.28 -12.75
N GLY A 53 -6.81 -21.93 -11.49
CA GLY A 53 -7.95 -21.65 -10.62
C GLY A 53 -8.03 -20.15 -10.30
N VAL A 54 -9.25 -19.64 -10.17
CA VAL A 54 -9.51 -18.31 -9.61
C VAL A 54 -10.02 -18.49 -8.19
N GLU A 55 -9.38 -17.85 -7.24
CA GLU A 55 -9.79 -17.83 -5.85
C GLU A 55 -10.30 -16.46 -5.47
N TYR A 56 -11.41 -16.42 -4.76
CA TYR A 56 -12.00 -15.19 -4.21
C TYR A 56 -11.74 -15.13 -2.72
N ARG A 57 -11.34 -13.96 -2.22
CA ARG A 57 -11.09 -13.74 -0.78
C ARG A 57 -11.74 -12.44 -0.33
N ILE A 58 -12.23 -12.46 0.90
CA ILE A 58 -12.57 -11.24 1.63
C ILE A 58 -11.39 -10.92 2.54
N GLU A 59 -10.97 -9.66 2.53
CA GLU A 59 -9.83 -9.16 3.30
C GLU A 59 -10.28 -8.08 4.27
N ALA A 60 -9.84 -8.17 5.52
CA ALA A 60 -10.02 -7.14 6.53
C ALA A 60 -8.70 -6.95 7.30
N GLY A 61 -8.40 -5.72 7.69
CA GLY A 61 -7.14 -5.46 8.38
C GLY A 61 -7.03 -4.07 8.94
N PHE A 62 -5.85 -3.80 9.46
CA PHE A 62 -5.40 -2.50 9.96
C PHE A 62 -4.37 -1.94 8.97
N GLN A 63 -4.42 -0.62 8.79
CA GLN A 63 -3.46 0.12 7.96
C GLN A 63 -3.03 1.39 8.69
N GLN A 64 -1.75 1.72 8.55
CA GLN A 64 -1.19 2.98 8.98
C GLN A 64 -0.46 3.63 7.81
N ASP A 65 -0.87 4.83 7.44
CA ASP A 65 -0.23 5.63 6.41
C ASP A 65 0.51 6.80 7.04
N TYR A 66 1.64 7.13 6.45
CA TYR A 66 2.42 8.30 6.80
C TYR A 66 2.57 9.20 5.58
N GLN A 67 2.06 10.42 5.70
CA GLN A 67 2.17 11.47 4.70
C GLN A 67 3.25 12.45 5.14
N ARG A 68 4.32 12.53 4.36
CA ARG A 68 5.43 13.45 4.61
C ARG A 68 5.40 14.63 3.66
N ALA A 69 5.33 15.82 4.21
CA ALA A 69 5.36 17.08 3.50
C ALA A 69 6.78 17.67 3.49
N GLN A 70 7.23 18.17 2.34
CA GLN A 70 8.52 18.84 2.19
C GLN A 70 8.31 20.17 1.47
N ASN A 71 8.81 21.25 2.08
CA ASN A 71 8.68 22.63 1.56
C ASN A 71 7.22 23.06 1.30
N ILE A 72 6.30 22.56 2.11
CA ILE A 72 4.88 22.90 2.09
C ILE A 72 4.47 23.24 3.53
N SER A 73 3.48 24.10 3.69
CA SER A 73 2.96 24.50 5.00
C SER A 73 2.11 23.43 5.70
N PHE A 74 2.13 22.19 5.20
CA PHE A 74 1.39 21.08 5.83
C PHE A 74 2.26 20.32 6.81
N PRO A 75 1.66 19.88 7.91
CA PRO A 75 2.33 18.98 8.82
C PRO A 75 2.46 17.56 8.24
N ASP A 76 3.48 16.86 8.69
CA ASP A 76 3.55 15.40 8.53
C ASP A 76 2.39 14.75 9.26
N LEU A 77 1.72 13.79 8.62
CA LEU A 77 0.54 13.13 9.17
C LEU A 77 0.73 11.63 9.30
N TYR A 78 0.36 11.10 10.45
CA TYR A 78 0.16 9.67 10.67
C TYR A 78 -1.34 9.38 10.67
N LEU A 79 -1.77 8.55 9.74
CA LEU A 79 -3.16 8.14 9.58
C LEU A 79 -3.27 6.66 9.90
N ASN A 80 -4.15 6.30 10.83
CA ASN A 80 -4.34 4.93 11.27
C ASN A 80 -5.79 4.52 11.07
N GLY A 81 -6.04 3.28 10.66
CA GLY A 81 -7.41 2.84 10.50
C GLY A 81 -7.60 1.43 9.98
N ALA A 82 -8.79 1.17 9.51
CA ALA A 82 -9.21 -0.12 9.02
C ALA A 82 -9.22 -0.18 7.50
N ARG A 83 -8.90 -1.35 6.97
CA ARG A 83 -9.07 -1.68 5.55
C ARG A 83 -9.97 -2.90 5.40
N LEU A 84 -10.82 -2.88 4.39
CA LEU A 84 -11.76 -3.94 4.08
C LEU A 84 -11.93 -4.05 2.57
N GLY A 85 -12.05 -5.27 2.04
CA GLY A 85 -12.34 -5.43 0.62
C GLY A 85 -12.35 -6.87 0.16
N ALA A 86 -12.30 -7.02 -1.16
CA ALA A 86 -12.26 -8.32 -1.81
C ALA A 86 -11.10 -8.40 -2.79
N THR A 87 -10.52 -9.57 -2.85
CA THR A 87 -9.42 -9.88 -3.77
C THR A 87 -9.73 -11.16 -4.54
N PHE A 88 -9.19 -11.25 -5.73
CA PHE A 88 -9.22 -12.46 -6.55
C PHE A 88 -7.79 -12.82 -6.94
N THR A 89 -7.49 -14.11 -6.90
CA THR A 89 -6.16 -14.65 -7.11
C THR A 89 -6.21 -15.67 -8.23
N PHE A 90 -5.38 -15.46 -9.24
CA PHE A 90 -5.15 -16.43 -10.32
C PHE A 90 -3.94 -17.28 -9.94
N LYS A 91 -4.14 -18.60 -9.91
CA LYS A 91 -3.06 -19.55 -9.69
C LYS A 91 -2.23 -19.69 -10.97
N LEU A 92 -0.93 -19.49 -10.86
CA LEU A 92 0.02 -19.62 -11.96
C LEU A 92 0.95 -20.80 -11.72
N PRO A 93 1.61 -21.32 -12.76
CA PRO A 93 2.63 -22.36 -12.60
C PRO A 93 3.79 -21.92 -11.70
N LEU A 94 4.58 -22.87 -11.20
CA LEU A 94 5.82 -22.65 -10.44
C LEU A 94 5.61 -21.92 -9.11
N HIS A 95 4.50 -22.19 -8.42
CA HIS A 95 4.18 -21.58 -7.12
C HIS A 95 3.95 -20.06 -7.14
N PHE A 96 3.66 -19.49 -8.30
CA PHE A 96 3.28 -18.09 -8.41
C PHE A 96 1.77 -17.93 -8.39
N ASP A 97 1.32 -16.82 -7.81
CA ASP A 97 -0.05 -16.37 -7.86
C ASP A 97 -0.07 -14.91 -8.32
N LEU A 98 -1.05 -14.55 -9.14
CA LEU A 98 -1.35 -13.15 -9.47
C LEU A 98 -2.62 -12.76 -8.75
N GLN A 99 -2.54 -11.75 -7.91
CA GLN A 99 -3.70 -11.23 -7.17
C GLN A 99 -4.03 -9.82 -7.63
N ALA A 100 -5.32 -9.57 -7.80
CA ALA A 100 -5.87 -8.21 -7.90
C ALA A 100 -7.07 -8.07 -6.97
N GLY A 101 -7.49 -6.83 -6.70
CA GLY A 101 -8.60 -6.62 -5.77
C GLY A 101 -9.07 -5.19 -5.71
N LEU A 102 -10.03 -4.98 -4.82
CA LEU A 102 -10.56 -3.67 -4.47
C LEU A 102 -10.68 -3.59 -2.96
N LEU A 103 -9.95 -2.65 -2.36
CA LEU A 103 -9.87 -2.46 -0.92
C LEU A 103 -10.27 -1.04 -0.58
N TYR A 104 -11.18 -0.88 0.34
CA TYR A 104 -11.55 0.39 0.93
C TYR A 104 -10.82 0.57 2.25
N THR A 105 -10.28 1.76 2.48
CA THR A 105 -9.54 2.10 3.70
C THR A 105 -10.13 3.36 4.32
N LEU A 106 -10.43 3.28 5.61
CA LEU A 106 -10.87 4.40 6.43
C LEU A 106 -9.77 4.70 7.44
N LEU A 107 -9.16 5.87 7.32
CA LEU A 107 -8.03 6.28 8.14
C LEU A 107 -8.38 7.52 8.95
N TYR A 108 -7.85 7.58 10.16
CA TYR A 108 -7.97 8.69 11.07
C TYR A 108 -6.60 9.13 11.58
N GLY A 109 -6.38 10.45 11.59
CA GLY A 109 -5.18 11.06 12.12
C GLY A 109 -5.46 12.28 12.98
N ARG A 110 -4.51 12.59 13.83
CA ARG A 110 -4.50 13.81 14.64
C ARG A 110 -3.17 14.50 14.48
N HIS A 111 -3.21 15.81 14.37
CA HIS A 111 -2.03 16.64 14.41
C HIS A 111 -2.34 17.91 15.18
N GLU A 112 -1.38 18.37 15.97
CA GLU A 112 -1.50 19.59 16.75
C GLU A 112 -0.44 20.58 16.24
N GLN A 113 -0.89 21.74 15.82
CA GLN A 113 -0.04 22.81 15.35
C GLN A 113 -0.06 23.96 16.37
N HIS A 114 1.09 24.17 17.00
CA HIS A 114 1.28 25.25 17.97
C HIS A 114 1.81 26.50 17.30
N TRP A 115 1.20 27.64 17.66
CA TRP A 115 1.66 28.96 17.24
C TRP A 115 2.09 29.73 18.49
N ARG A 116 3.24 30.32 18.44
CA ARG A 116 3.67 31.24 19.48
C ARG A 116 3.12 32.61 19.12
N SER A 117 2.18 33.14 19.92
CA SER A 117 1.72 34.52 19.80
C SER A 117 2.91 35.44 19.91
N MET A 118 3.05 36.40 18.97
CA MET A 118 4.05 37.44 19.05
C MET A 118 3.62 38.56 20.03
N ASP A 119 2.40 38.53 20.53
CA ASP A 119 1.92 39.47 21.51
C ASP A 119 2.47 39.13 22.89
N VAL A 120 3.40 39.98 23.35
CA VAL A 120 4.12 39.87 24.64
C VAL A 120 3.20 39.91 25.88
N ILE A 121 1.90 40.16 25.71
CA ILE A 121 0.94 40.43 26.79
C ILE A 121 0.11 39.19 27.18
N SER A 122 -0.08 38.24 26.28
CA SER A 122 -0.81 37.01 26.62
C SER A 122 0.09 35.78 26.44
N ALA A 123 0.52 35.22 27.56
CA ALA A 123 1.26 33.93 27.57
C ALA A 123 0.36 32.73 27.20
N GLN A 124 -0.72 32.92 26.46
CA GLN A 124 -1.60 31.88 26.00
C GLN A 124 -1.00 31.24 24.76
N THR A 125 -0.73 29.95 24.85
CA THR A 125 -0.30 29.15 23.70
C THR A 125 -1.49 28.98 22.75
N GLU A 126 -1.41 29.57 21.60
CA GLU A 126 -2.39 29.44 20.54
C GLU A 126 -2.11 28.14 19.76
N TYR A 127 -3.14 27.34 19.49
CA TYR A 127 -2.99 26.11 18.75
C TYR A 127 -4.22 25.75 17.91
N ILE A 128 -3.99 24.94 16.91
CA ILE A 128 -5.03 24.32 16.08
C ILE A 128 -4.87 22.81 16.18
N HIS A 129 -5.93 22.14 16.56
CA HIS A 129 -6.01 20.70 16.45
C HIS A 129 -6.60 20.29 15.11
N HIS A 130 -5.84 19.54 14.36
CA HIS A 130 -6.27 18.93 13.12
C HIS A 130 -6.75 17.49 13.39
N ARG A 131 -7.99 17.20 12.99
CA ARG A 131 -8.56 15.85 12.99
C ARG A 131 -8.82 15.46 11.56
N VAL A 132 -8.01 14.57 11.04
CA VAL A 132 -8.08 14.15 9.63
C VAL A 132 -8.81 12.83 9.53
N LEU A 133 -9.82 12.78 8.66
CA LEU A 133 -10.53 11.56 8.28
C LEU A 133 -10.35 11.35 6.78
N ALA A 134 -9.67 10.26 6.41
CA ALA A 134 -9.39 9.94 5.02
C ALA A 134 -10.12 8.67 4.58
N HIS A 135 -10.72 8.74 3.40
CA HIS A 135 -11.43 7.67 2.71
C HIS A 135 -10.67 7.35 1.43
N ASN A 136 -10.15 6.13 1.33
CA ASN A 136 -9.33 5.72 0.21
C ASN A 136 -9.85 4.43 -0.41
N LEU A 137 -9.66 4.30 -1.72
CA LEU A 137 -9.91 3.09 -2.49
C LEU A 137 -8.58 2.62 -3.08
N THR A 138 -8.22 1.35 -2.86
CA THR A 138 -6.96 0.78 -3.34
C THR A 138 -7.24 -0.39 -4.28
N VAL A 139 -6.58 -0.36 -5.43
CA VAL A 139 -6.59 -1.44 -6.42
C VAL A 139 -5.19 -2.05 -6.46
N PRO A 140 -4.91 -3.10 -5.67
CA PRO A 140 -3.63 -3.79 -5.71
C PRO A 140 -3.56 -4.74 -6.92
N VAL A 141 -2.37 -4.85 -7.51
CA VAL A 141 -1.99 -5.90 -8.46
C VAL A 141 -0.68 -6.49 -7.99
N ARG A 142 -0.69 -7.69 -7.46
CA ARG A 142 0.44 -8.29 -6.75
C ARG A 142 0.78 -9.66 -7.30
N VAL A 143 2.07 -9.94 -7.41
CA VAL A 143 2.60 -11.27 -7.70
C VAL A 143 3.05 -11.89 -6.38
N PHE A 144 2.56 -13.07 -6.10
CA PHE A 144 2.90 -13.86 -4.91
C PHE A 144 3.82 -14.99 -5.32
N TYR A 145 4.75 -15.32 -4.45
CA TYR A 145 5.52 -16.55 -4.49
C TYR A 145 5.19 -17.37 -3.26
N ILE A 146 4.66 -18.60 -3.48
CA ILE A 146 4.15 -19.47 -2.44
C ILE A 146 5.20 -20.55 -2.13
N ILE A 147 5.54 -20.71 -0.86
CA ILE A 147 6.47 -21.71 -0.37
C ILE A 147 5.69 -22.66 0.53
N PRO A 148 5.43 -23.90 0.10
CA PRO A 148 4.79 -24.90 0.94
C PRO A 148 5.74 -25.30 2.09
N VAL A 149 5.28 -25.14 3.34
CA VAL A 149 6.06 -25.47 4.54
C VAL A 149 5.55 -26.76 5.17
N TRP A 150 4.24 -26.91 5.24
CA TRP A 150 3.58 -28.11 5.77
C TRP A 150 2.29 -28.37 4.96
N LYS A 151 1.62 -29.50 5.17
CA LYS A 151 0.45 -29.98 4.39
C LYS A 151 -0.55 -28.88 3.99
N GLU A 152 -0.89 -27.99 4.93
CA GLU A 152 -1.88 -26.94 4.73
C GLU A 152 -1.31 -25.54 5.01
N LEU A 153 -0.04 -25.45 5.42
CA LEU A 153 0.62 -24.20 5.79
C LEU A 153 1.60 -23.79 4.71
N ASN A 154 1.37 -22.64 4.12
CA ASN A 154 2.25 -22.00 3.15
C ASN A 154 2.79 -20.70 3.72
N LEU A 155 4.07 -20.45 3.49
CA LEU A 155 4.67 -19.14 3.59
C LEU A 155 4.56 -18.47 2.23
N PHE A 156 4.37 -17.18 2.18
CA PHE A 156 4.39 -16.46 0.90
C PHE A 156 5.04 -15.09 1.04
N PHE A 157 5.58 -14.63 -0.08
CA PHE A 157 6.04 -13.27 -0.29
C PHE A 157 5.33 -12.69 -1.50
N TYR A 158 5.15 -11.38 -1.51
CA TYR A 158 4.55 -10.72 -2.66
C TYR A 158 5.19 -9.36 -2.92
N THR A 159 5.06 -8.94 -4.16
CA THR A 159 5.40 -7.59 -4.60
C THR A 159 4.50 -7.18 -5.75
N GLY A 160 4.34 -5.87 -5.94
CA GLY A 160 3.59 -5.38 -7.09
C GLY A 160 3.10 -3.95 -6.95
N PRO A 161 2.64 -3.37 -8.06
CA PRO A 161 2.04 -2.05 -8.07
C PRO A 161 0.65 -2.05 -7.46
N GLN A 162 0.26 -0.89 -6.94
CA GLN A 162 -1.13 -0.62 -6.58
C GLN A 162 -1.50 0.82 -6.92
N LEU A 163 -2.76 1.01 -7.27
CA LEU A 163 -3.35 2.33 -7.44
C LEU A 163 -4.15 2.66 -6.18
N HIS A 164 -3.72 3.70 -5.49
CA HIS A 164 -4.38 4.23 -4.30
C HIS A 164 -5.12 5.51 -4.69
N ILE A 165 -6.43 5.56 -4.48
CA ILE A 165 -7.31 6.66 -4.88
C ILE A 165 -7.90 7.30 -3.64
N GLY A 166 -7.48 8.54 -3.33
CA GLY A 166 -8.09 9.36 -2.30
C GLY A 166 -9.48 9.81 -2.71
N MET A 167 -10.50 9.34 -2.02
CA MET A 167 -11.88 9.76 -2.26
C MET A 167 -12.20 11.08 -1.59
N ALA A 168 -11.84 11.19 -0.31
CA ALA A 168 -11.98 12.40 0.52
C ALA A 168 -10.93 12.36 1.64
N GLN A 169 -10.41 13.52 2.00
CA GLN A 169 -9.55 13.68 3.19
C GLN A 169 -10.00 14.94 3.92
N ASN A 170 -11.00 14.76 4.78
CA ASN A 170 -11.59 15.86 5.54
C ASN A 170 -10.70 16.23 6.72
N ASP A 171 -10.29 17.48 6.80
CA ASP A 171 -9.53 18.03 7.91
C ASP A 171 -10.48 18.90 8.76
N TYR A 172 -10.78 18.46 9.97
CA TYR A 172 -11.61 19.14 10.94
C TYR A 172 -10.70 19.92 11.88
N LEU A 173 -10.85 21.24 11.87
CA LEU A 173 -10.02 22.17 12.62
C LEU A 173 -10.73 22.59 13.92
N GLU A 174 -10.14 22.23 15.06
CA GLU A 174 -10.56 22.73 16.35
C GLU A 174 -9.58 23.83 16.80
N ARG A 175 -10.08 25.06 16.90
CA ARG A 175 -9.27 26.26 17.05
C ARG A 175 -9.28 26.74 18.49
N HIS A 176 -8.08 27.04 19.00
CA HIS A 176 -7.85 27.78 20.23
C HIS A 176 -6.95 28.98 19.89
N LEU A 177 -7.53 29.96 19.17
CA LEU A 177 -6.85 31.14 18.65
C LEU A 177 -7.55 32.40 19.15
N SER A 178 -6.77 33.43 19.37
CA SER A 178 -7.30 34.82 19.49
C SER A 178 -7.86 35.28 18.15
N GLU A 179 -8.74 36.26 18.17
CA GLU A 179 -9.31 36.85 16.95
C GLU A 179 -8.22 37.45 16.05
N GLY A 180 -7.19 38.06 16.65
CA GLY A 180 -6.04 38.58 15.91
C GLY A 180 -5.25 37.51 15.19
N ALA A 181 -4.94 36.37 15.85
CA ALA A 181 -4.24 35.27 15.26
C ALA A 181 -5.04 34.59 14.15
N TYR A 182 -6.36 34.42 14.36
CA TYR A 182 -7.25 33.90 13.33
C TYR A 182 -7.24 34.74 12.05
N ASN A 183 -7.39 36.08 12.18
CA ASN A 183 -7.39 37.00 11.05
C ASN A 183 -6.03 37.02 10.34
N TRP A 184 -4.94 36.92 11.09
CA TRP A 184 -3.59 36.88 10.53
C TRP A 184 -3.37 35.59 9.72
N LEU A 185 -3.74 34.41 10.26
CA LEU A 185 -3.63 33.11 9.55
C LEU A 185 -4.43 33.13 8.26
N LYS A 186 -5.66 33.65 8.31
CA LYS A 186 -6.52 33.79 7.13
C LYS A 186 -5.92 34.71 6.06
N GLN A 187 -5.28 35.78 6.45
CA GLN A 187 -4.55 36.70 5.53
C GLN A 187 -3.34 36.02 4.89
N GLN A 188 -2.69 35.10 5.60
CA GLN A 188 -1.59 34.29 5.06
C GLN A 188 -2.06 33.12 4.15
N GLY A 189 -3.37 32.97 3.95
CA GLY A 189 -3.94 31.89 3.16
C GLY A 189 -3.84 30.51 3.81
N LEU A 190 -3.60 30.44 5.12
CA LEU A 190 -3.57 29.19 5.85
C LEU A 190 -5.00 28.74 6.18
N PRO A 191 -5.29 27.44 6.09
CA PRO A 191 -6.62 26.92 6.36
C PRO A 191 -6.99 27.15 7.83
N THR A 192 -8.12 27.81 8.04
CA THR A 192 -8.68 28.11 9.36
C THR A 192 -10.02 27.45 9.60
N ASP A 193 -10.65 26.93 8.56
CA ASP A 193 -11.96 26.30 8.56
C ASP A 193 -11.87 24.88 8.02
N PRO A 194 -12.78 23.96 8.40
CA PRO A 194 -12.77 22.59 7.89
C PRO A 194 -12.81 22.54 6.37
N TYR A 195 -12.00 21.67 5.77
CA TYR A 195 -11.89 21.55 4.31
C TYR A 195 -11.53 20.14 3.86
N ASP A 196 -11.76 19.83 2.58
CA ASP A 196 -11.35 18.57 1.96
C ASP A 196 -10.03 18.75 1.22
N ARG A 197 -8.96 18.19 1.77
CA ARG A 197 -7.61 18.22 1.18
C ARG A 197 -7.54 17.62 -0.21
N MET A 198 -8.34 16.58 -0.49
CA MET A 198 -8.37 15.94 -1.81
C MET A 198 -9.02 16.82 -2.89
N ALA A 199 -9.89 17.75 -2.49
CA ALA A 199 -10.48 18.69 -3.43
C ALA A 199 -9.47 19.75 -3.86
N ASP A 200 -8.73 20.32 -2.90
CA ASP A 200 -8.01 21.56 -3.11
C ASP A 200 -6.49 21.38 -3.28
N GLU A 201 -5.89 20.41 -2.57
CA GLU A 201 -4.45 20.37 -2.36
C GLU A 201 -3.75 19.13 -2.89
N LEU A 202 -4.42 17.98 -2.83
CA LEU A 202 -3.82 16.69 -3.11
C LEU A 202 -4.26 16.08 -4.44
N VAL A 203 -3.34 15.38 -5.06
CA VAL A 203 -3.64 14.51 -6.22
C VAL A 203 -4.34 13.27 -5.71
N ARG A 204 -5.53 12.99 -6.24
CA ARG A 204 -6.34 11.83 -5.83
C ARG A 204 -5.71 10.48 -6.13
N ALA A 205 -4.94 10.39 -7.21
CA ALA A 205 -4.33 9.14 -7.65
C ALA A 205 -2.87 9.04 -7.17
N ASN A 206 -2.59 8.06 -6.32
CA ASN A 206 -1.26 7.72 -5.85
C ASN A 206 -0.88 6.34 -6.37
N ILE A 207 0.16 6.30 -7.22
CA ILE A 207 0.74 5.03 -7.65
C ILE A 207 1.74 4.61 -6.60
N GLN A 208 1.53 3.43 -6.05
CA GLN A 208 2.38 2.87 -5.00
C GLN A 208 2.96 1.54 -5.46
N TRP A 209 4.05 1.13 -4.81
CA TRP A 209 4.61 -0.20 -4.96
C TRP A 209 4.61 -0.89 -3.60
N GLY A 210 4.03 -2.07 -3.55
CA GLY A 210 3.91 -2.86 -2.32
C GLY A 210 4.87 -4.04 -2.29
N VAL A 211 5.36 -4.33 -1.08
CA VAL A 211 6.11 -5.54 -0.76
C VAL A 211 5.61 -6.09 0.56
N GLY A 212 5.60 -7.41 0.68
CA GLY A 212 5.17 -8.03 1.92
C GLY A 212 5.24 -9.54 1.89
N GLY A 213 4.65 -10.13 2.91
CA GLY A 213 4.59 -11.57 3.05
C GLY A 213 3.63 -11.99 4.14
N GLY A 214 3.54 -13.28 4.36
CA GLY A 214 2.65 -13.82 5.37
C GLY A 214 2.54 -15.33 5.35
N LEU A 215 1.50 -15.80 6.01
CA LEU A 215 1.19 -17.20 6.17
C LEU A 215 -0.20 -17.49 5.60
N GLU A 216 -0.32 -18.56 4.87
CA GLU A 216 -1.60 -19.10 4.41
C GLU A 216 -1.81 -20.48 5.02
N TRP A 217 -2.92 -20.65 5.72
CA TRP A 217 -3.30 -21.91 6.30
C TRP A 217 -4.72 -22.26 5.86
N ASN A 218 -4.84 -23.28 5.02
CA ASN A 218 -6.10 -23.74 4.46
C ASN A 218 -6.85 -22.59 3.73
N ARG A 219 -7.94 -22.07 4.31
CA ARG A 219 -8.73 -20.96 3.76
C ARG A 219 -8.33 -19.60 4.28
N TYR A 220 -7.46 -19.55 5.29
CA TYR A 220 -7.07 -18.33 5.99
C TYR A 220 -5.72 -17.83 5.51
N ARG A 221 -5.59 -16.51 5.36
CA ARG A 221 -4.32 -15.87 5.04
C ARG A 221 -4.12 -14.70 5.98
N LEU A 222 -2.98 -14.68 6.66
CA LEU A 222 -2.48 -13.54 7.43
C LEU A 222 -1.33 -12.93 6.65
N GLN A 223 -1.41 -11.65 6.36
CA GLN A 223 -0.39 -10.93 5.60
C GLN A 223 -0.02 -9.61 6.25
N SER A 224 1.24 -9.22 6.07
CA SER A 224 1.75 -7.90 6.42
C SER A 224 2.53 -7.35 5.25
N GLY A 225 2.46 -6.06 5.05
CA GLY A 225 3.15 -5.41 3.95
C GLY A 225 3.43 -3.95 4.17
N TYR A 226 4.25 -3.43 3.28
CA TYR A 226 4.65 -2.06 3.22
C TYR A 226 4.46 -1.53 1.81
N ASP A 227 3.74 -0.42 1.70
CA ASP A 227 3.41 0.24 0.45
C ASP A 227 4.11 1.61 0.41
N PHE A 228 4.80 1.93 -0.69
CA PHE A 228 5.49 3.20 -0.85
C PHE A 228 5.05 3.92 -2.11
N GLY A 229 4.67 5.20 -1.94
CA GLY A 229 4.24 6.05 -3.03
C GLY A 229 5.36 6.42 -3.98
N LEU A 230 5.07 6.40 -5.27
CA LEU A 230 6.01 6.69 -6.33
C LEU A 230 5.86 8.09 -6.91
N ASN A 231 4.72 8.73 -6.71
CA ASN A 231 4.44 10.06 -7.24
C ASN A 231 4.35 11.13 -6.15
N ASN A 232 4.44 12.37 -6.57
CA ASN A 232 4.23 13.52 -5.70
C ASN A 232 2.73 13.82 -5.61
N LEU A 233 2.21 13.93 -4.40
CA LEU A 233 0.79 14.15 -4.13
C LEU A 233 0.38 15.63 -4.16
N VAL A 234 1.29 16.57 -4.29
CA VAL A 234 0.94 18.01 -4.36
C VAL A 234 0.28 18.33 -5.70
N LYS A 235 -0.97 18.82 -5.65
CA LYS A 235 -1.76 19.15 -6.84
C LYS A 235 -1.31 20.44 -7.51
N HIS A 236 -1.14 21.51 -6.73
CA HIS A 236 -0.73 22.83 -7.21
C HIS A 236 0.57 23.23 -6.55
N LYS A 237 1.69 23.03 -7.25
CA LYS A 237 3.00 23.44 -6.75
C LYS A 237 3.19 24.94 -6.90
N GLN A 238 3.40 25.64 -5.80
CA GLN A 238 3.79 27.04 -5.81
C GLN A 238 5.28 27.21 -6.09
N THR A 239 6.08 26.21 -5.70
CA THR A 239 7.52 26.16 -5.99
C THR A 239 7.92 24.76 -6.49
N PRO A 240 9.00 24.65 -7.31
CA PRO A 240 9.44 23.36 -7.86
C PRO A 240 9.80 22.31 -6.80
N ASN A 241 10.20 22.74 -5.62
CA ASN A 241 10.70 21.89 -4.54
C ASN A 241 9.60 21.37 -3.59
N GLN A 242 8.33 21.72 -3.84
CA GLN A 242 7.22 21.19 -3.06
C GLN A 242 6.97 19.74 -3.39
N HIS A 243 7.01 18.91 -2.37
CA HIS A 243 6.84 17.47 -2.51
C HIS A 243 6.06 16.90 -1.32
N MET A 244 5.13 16.00 -1.62
CA MET A 244 4.45 15.19 -0.63
C MET A 244 4.50 13.74 -1.06
N SER A 245 4.99 12.88 -0.19
CA SER A 245 5.05 11.44 -0.38
C SER A 245 4.21 10.75 0.67
N GLU A 246 3.66 9.60 0.31
CA GLU A 246 2.90 8.76 1.21
C GLU A 246 3.48 7.34 1.17
N TRP A 247 3.60 6.74 2.32
CA TRP A 247 3.89 5.33 2.48
C TRP A 247 3.13 4.78 3.67
N GLY A 248 2.88 3.49 3.66
CA GLY A 248 2.12 2.86 4.71
C GLY A 248 2.53 1.43 4.95
N TRP A 249 2.18 0.92 6.12
CA TRP A 249 2.25 -0.49 6.43
C TRP A 249 0.87 -1.00 6.85
N TYR A 250 0.66 -2.28 6.68
CA TYR A 250 -0.59 -2.90 7.06
C TYR A 250 -0.40 -4.34 7.53
N VAL A 251 -1.39 -4.78 8.30
CA VAL A 251 -1.60 -6.18 8.63
C VAL A 251 -3.04 -6.50 8.29
N SER A 252 -3.25 -7.57 7.52
CA SER A 252 -4.60 -7.99 7.15
C SER A 252 -4.78 -9.48 7.23
N PHE A 253 -6.02 -9.86 7.46
CA PHE A 253 -6.50 -11.22 7.49
C PHE A 253 -7.47 -11.39 6.34
N SER A 254 -7.36 -12.49 5.61
CA SER A 254 -8.29 -12.81 4.53
C SER A 254 -8.80 -14.24 4.60
N TYR A 255 -10.03 -14.41 4.14
CA TYR A 255 -10.73 -15.70 4.09
C TYR A 255 -11.09 -16.03 2.64
N LYS A 256 -10.78 -17.26 2.23
CA LYS A 256 -11.11 -17.80 0.92
C LYS A 256 -12.55 -18.31 0.92
N LEU A 257 -13.33 -17.84 -0.03
CA LEU A 257 -14.74 -18.20 -0.25
C LEU A 257 -14.90 -19.58 -0.91
#